data_5f478159010cce5e6db0fdfa86957a8c
#
_entry.id   5f478159010cce5e6db0fdfa86957a8c
#
_cell.length_a   1.000
_cell.length_b   1.000
_cell.length_c   1.000
_cell.angle_alpha   90.00
_cell.angle_beta   90.00
_cell.angle_gamma   90.00
#
_symmetry.space_group_name_H-M   'P 1'
#
loop_
_entity.id
_entity.type
_entity.pdbx_description
1 polymer ?
#
loop_
_entity_poly.entity_id
_entity_poly.type
_entity_poly.pdbx_seq_one_letter_code
_entity_poly.pdbx_strand_id
1 'polypeptide(L)'
;MRIAAFALCALCAFSALPKEREGVTAPPVVEVAGRPLHLMGMGLRKKLWFKVYLASFYLEQPTDDGTRAISSDQIKQVRMYMLRDLERDKIVEAVQEGFQKNSGPDMPRLRQRLDRFLEAIPDLKGGQQIVITYFPGTGTVVKAGRGEEITIPGKDFGDALFSVWLGKQPVDDDLKGEMLRNR
;
A
#
# COMPACT_ATOMS: atom_id res chain seq x y z
N MET A 1 -39.38 0.36 -45.36
CA MET A 1 -38.82 1.40 -44.46
C MET A 1 -38.47 0.72 -43.15
N ARG A 2 -37.17 0.39 -42.92
CA ARG A 2 -36.70 -0.29 -41.70
C ARG A 2 -36.07 0.76 -40.80
N ILE A 3 -36.69 1.01 -39.67
CA ILE A 3 -36.18 1.94 -38.66
C ILE A 3 -35.21 1.14 -37.77
N ALA A 4 -33.92 1.45 -37.86
CA ALA A 4 -32.90 0.89 -36.98
C ALA A 4 -32.93 1.67 -35.65
N ALA A 5 -33.33 1.00 -34.57
CA ALA A 5 -33.25 1.56 -33.20
C ALA A 5 -31.80 1.46 -32.71
N PHE A 6 -31.10 2.59 -32.58
CA PHE A 6 -29.83 2.69 -31.89
C PHE A 6 -30.08 2.65 -30.40
N ALA A 7 -29.73 1.54 -29.75
CA ALA A 7 -29.68 1.44 -28.30
C ALA A 7 -28.44 2.19 -27.80
N LEU A 8 -28.64 3.36 -27.20
CA LEU A 8 -27.62 4.14 -26.52
C LEU A 8 -27.32 3.46 -25.18
N CYS A 9 -26.25 2.66 -25.13
CA CYS A 9 -25.77 2.07 -23.87
C CYS A 9 -25.10 3.18 -23.05
N ALA A 10 -25.82 3.77 -22.10
CA ALA A 10 -25.26 4.71 -21.13
C ALA A 10 -24.30 3.94 -20.20
N LEU A 11 -22.99 4.06 -20.43
CA LEU A 11 -21.97 3.65 -19.47
C LEU A 11 -22.10 4.57 -18.24
N CYS A 12 -22.77 4.08 -17.18
CA CYS A 12 -22.70 4.71 -15.87
C CYS A 12 -21.27 4.53 -15.35
N ALA A 13 -20.40 5.50 -15.57
CA ALA A 13 -19.13 5.60 -14.88
C ALA A 13 -19.45 5.82 -13.39
N PHE A 14 -19.31 4.79 -12.59
CA PHE A 14 -19.35 4.89 -11.13
C PHE A 14 -18.13 5.72 -10.72
N SER A 15 -18.27 7.03 -10.62
CA SER A 15 -17.24 7.92 -10.04
C SER A 15 -17.23 7.67 -8.55
N ALA A 16 -16.35 6.78 -8.09
CA ALA A 16 -16.07 6.65 -6.67
C ALA A 16 -15.52 7.99 -6.16
N LEU A 17 -16.05 8.46 -5.02
CA LEU A 17 -15.62 9.73 -4.43
C LEU A 17 -14.25 9.55 -3.76
N PRO A 18 -13.41 10.62 -3.74
CA PRO A 18 -12.15 10.58 -3.01
C PRO A 18 -12.42 10.40 -1.52
N LYS A 19 -11.57 9.62 -0.84
CA LYS A 19 -11.64 9.45 0.61
C LYS A 19 -10.78 10.52 1.27
N GLU A 20 -11.36 11.27 2.19
CA GLU A 20 -10.65 12.31 2.95
C GLU A 20 -10.62 11.94 4.44
N ARG A 21 -9.44 12.10 5.06
CA ARG A 21 -9.24 11.91 6.50
C ARG A 21 -8.07 12.75 6.98
N GLU A 22 -8.18 13.40 8.14
CA GLU A 22 -7.12 14.23 8.74
C GLU A 22 -6.55 15.28 7.75
N GLY A 23 -7.39 15.84 6.86
CA GLY A 23 -6.96 16.78 5.84
C GLY A 23 -6.16 16.17 4.67
N VAL A 24 -6.08 14.84 4.59
CA VAL A 24 -5.40 14.13 3.52
C VAL A 24 -6.43 13.46 2.62
N THR A 25 -6.32 13.70 1.31
CA THR A 25 -7.21 13.12 0.31
C THR A 25 -6.54 11.97 -0.42
N ALA A 26 -7.22 10.80 -0.46
CA ALA A 26 -6.86 9.66 -1.27
C ALA A 26 -7.78 9.61 -2.50
N PRO A 27 -7.27 9.83 -3.72
CA PRO A 27 -8.09 9.74 -4.93
C PRO A 27 -8.60 8.31 -5.14
N PRO A 28 -9.82 8.14 -5.72
CA PRO A 28 -10.40 6.82 -5.92
C PRO A 28 -9.62 5.95 -6.91
N VAL A 29 -8.90 6.58 -7.83
CA VAL A 29 -8.02 5.94 -8.81
C VAL A 29 -6.73 6.72 -8.91
N VAL A 30 -5.62 6.00 -9.00
CA VAL A 30 -4.30 6.56 -9.31
C VAL A 30 -3.73 5.86 -10.53
N GLU A 31 -3.03 6.58 -11.38
CA GLU A 31 -2.33 5.99 -12.53
C GLU A 31 -0.90 5.65 -12.15
N VAL A 32 -0.49 4.41 -12.41
CA VAL A 32 0.86 3.90 -12.14
C VAL A 32 1.35 3.16 -13.38
N ALA A 33 2.41 3.63 -14.01
CA ALA A 33 2.96 3.07 -15.25
C ALA A 33 1.90 2.87 -16.35
N GLY A 34 0.99 3.84 -16.53
CA GLY A 34 -0.10 3.78 -17.52
C GLY A 34 -1.24 2.81 -17.17
N ARG A 35 -1.29 2.29 -15.94
CA ARG A 35 -2.32 1.37 -15.46
C ARG A 35 -3.13 2.01 -14.31
N PRO A 36 -4.46 1.99 -14.36
CA PRO A 36 -5.28 2.50 -13.27
C PRO A 36 -5.26 1.55 -12.07
N LEU A 37 -4.97 2.07 -10.88
CA LEU A 37 -5.09 1.37 -9.62
C LEU A 37 -6.26 1.97 -8.83
N HIS A 38 -7.12 1.13 -8.34
CA HIS A 38 -8.31 1.49 -7.58
C HIS A 38 -8.02 1.53 -6.08
N LEU A 39 -8.55 2.54 -5.39
CA LEU A 39 -8.44 2.65 -3.93
C LEU A 39 -9.22 1.52 -3.25
N MET A 40 -8.54 0.66 -2.50
CA MET A 40 -9.17 -0.36 -1.66
C MET A 40 -9.63 0.21 -0.31
N GLY A 41 -8.93 1.20 0.18
CA GLY A 41 -9.28 1.91 1.40
C GLY A 41 -8.13 2.77 1.91
N MET A 42 -8.45 3.59 2.92
CA MET A 42 -7.49 4.43 3.63
C MET A 42 -7.70 4.26 5.13
N GLY A 43 -6.66 3.83 5.82
CA GLY A 43 -6.66 3.58 7.25
C GLY A 43 -5.72 4.51 8.03
N LEU A 44 -6.04 4.71 9.31
CA LEU A 44 -5.26 5.52 10.24
C LEU A 44 -4.49 4.62 11.20
N ARG A 45 -3.16 4.68 11.14
CA ARG A 45 -2.29 4.06 12.15
C ARG A 45 -2.27 4.91 13.42
N LYS A 46 -2.65 4.30 14.52
CA LYS A 46 -2.52 4.90 15.86
C LYS A 46 -1.51 4.09 16.68
N LYS A 47 -0.76 4.77 17.53
CA LYS A 47 0.03 4.15 18.59
C LYS A 47 -0.37 4.81 19.91
N LEU A 48 -1.06 4.04 20.77
CA LEU A 48 -1.77 4.60 21.92
C LEU A 48 -2.79 5.66 21.43
N TRP A 49 -2.67 6.91 21.90
CA TRP A 49 -3.53 8.04 21.48
C TRP A 49 -2.95 8.87 20.33
N PHE A 50 -1.73 8.56 19.87
CA PHE A 50 -1.08 9.32 18.81
C PHE A 50 -1.48 8.83 17.42
N LYS A 51 -1.89 9.75 16.55
CA LYS A 51 -2.06 9.53 15.11
C LYS A 51 -0.67 9.57 14.47
N VAL A 52 -0.26 8.48 13.81
CA VAL A 52 1.09 8.33 13.27
C VAL A 52 1.12 8.61 11.79
N TYR A 53 0.33 7.87 11.01
CA TYR A 53 0.22 8.05 9.56
C TYR A 53 -1.13 7.58 9.04
N LEU A 54 -1.48 8.03 7.84
CA LEU A 54 -2.54 7.46 7.02
C LEU A 54 -1.91 6.54 5.97
N ALA A 55 -2.50 5.36 5.76
CA ALA A 55 -2.10 4.45 4.70
C ALA A 55 -3.25 4.22 3.73
N SER A 56 -3.05 4.56 2.46
CA SER A 56 -3.97 4.28 1.36
C SER A 56 -3.46 3.08 0.58
N PHE A 57 -4.32 2.11 0.31
CA PHE A 57 -3.98 0.91 -0.44
C PHE A 57 -4.70 0.88 -1.78
N TYR A 58 -3.94 0.57 -2.84
CA TYR A 58 -4.41 0.56 -4.21
C TYR A 58 -4.08 -0.76 -4.90
N LEU A 59 -5.02 -1.27 -5.70
CA LEU A 59 -4.87 -2.46 -6.53
C LEU A 59 -5.32 -2.19 -7.95
N GLU A 60 -4.68 -2.84 -8.91
CA GLU A 60 -5.13 -2.87 -10.30
C GLU A 60 -6.44 -3.66 -10.45
N GLN A 61 -6.54 -4.81 -9.80
CA GLN A 61 -7.76 -5.62 -9.70
C GLN A 61 -8.25 -5.64 -8.25
N PRO A 62 -9.37 -4.99 -7.96
CA PRO A 62 -9.90 -4.84 -6.60
C PRO A 62 -10.19 -6.18 -5.90
N THR A 63 -9.89 -6.24 -4.60
CA THR A 63 -10.32 -7.31 -3.68
C THR A 63 -10.28 -6.80 -2.25
N ASP A 64 -11.21 -7.26 -1.43
CA ASP A 64 -11.26 -7.00 0.02
C ASP A 64 -10.60 -8.12 0.85
N ASP A 65 -10.18 -9.20 0.19
CA ASP A 65 -9.42 -10.29 0.82
C ASP A 65 -7.93 -9.93 0.88
N GLY A 66 -7.43 -9.72 2.11
CA GLY A 66 -6.02 -9.39 2.35
C GLY A 66 -5.04 -10.45 1.87
N THR A 67 -5.39 -11.75 1.96
CA THR A 67 -4.55 -12.83 1.47
C THR A 67 -4.43 -12.78 -0.04
N ARG A 68 -5.54 -12.59 -0.73
CA ARG A 68 -5.57 -12.43 -2.19
C ARG A 68 -4.86 -11.15 -2.63
N ALA A 69 -5.04 -10.05 -1.90
CA ALA A 69 -4.34 -8.79 -2.18
C ALA A 69 -2.82 -8.94 -2.11
N ILE A 70 -2.31 -9.69 -1.11
CA ILE A 70 -0.88 -9.98 -0.97
C ILE A 70 -0.41 -10.90 -2.09
N SER A 71 -1.04 -12.08 -2.27
CA SER A 71 -0.54 -13.15 -3.13
C SER A 71 -0.73 -12.92 -4.62
N SER A 72 -1.65 -12.04 -5.04
CA SER A 72 -1.89 -11.76 -6.45
C SER A 72 -0.67 -11.12 -7.13
N ASP A 73 -0.39 -11.55 -8.36
CA ASP A 73 0.72 -11.02 -9.16
C ASP A 73 0.20 -9.88 -10.07
N GLN A 74 -0.06 -8.73 -9.44
CA GLN A 74 -0.59 -7.52 -10.07
C GLN A 74 0.11 -6.28 -9.51
N ILE A 75 -0.02 -5.14 -10.18
CA ILE A 75 0.46 -3.88 -9.61
C ILE A 75 -0.35 -3.56 -8.37
N LYS A 76 0.35 -3.33 -7.26
CA LYS A 76 -0.25 -2.95 -5.97
C LYS A 76 0.60 -1.86 -5.31
N GLN A 77 -0.07 -0.91 -4.63
CA GLN A 77 0.60 0.24 -4.05
C GLN A 77 0.04 0.57 -2.67
N VAL A 78 0.96 0.84 -1.73
CA VAL A 78 0.65 1.51 -0.46
C VAL A 78 1.26 2.91 -0.49
N ARG A 79 0.46 3.92 -0.14
CA ARG A 79 0.90 5.30 0.11
C ARG A 79 0.69 5.63 1.57
N MET A 80 1.78 5.88 2.28
CA MET A 80 1.75 6.28 3.68
C MET A 80 2.02 7.77 3.77
N TYR A 81 1.10 8.54 4.38
CA TYR A 81 1.24 9.96 4.65
C TYR A 81 1.50 10.18 6.14
N MET A 82 2.65 10.75 6.48
CA MET A 82 3.05 10.98 7.86
C MET A 82 2.26 12.15 8.46
N LEU A 83 1.55 11.90 9.57
CA LEU A 83 0.80 12.94 10.30
C LEU A 83 1.67 13.65 11.35
N ARG A 84 2.88 13.14 11.58
CA ARG A 84 3.86 13.68 12.51
C ARG A 84 5.27 13.24 12.11
N ASP A 85 6.27 13.82 12.72
CA ASP A 85 7.65 13.36 12.59
C ASP A 85 7.77 11.93 13.09
N LEU A 86 8.48 11.11 12.35
CA LEU A 86 8.70 9.70 12.65
C LEU A 86 10.18 9.36 12.42
N GLU A 87 10.85 8.97 13.50
CA GLU A 87 12.24 8.55 13.45
C GLU A 87 12.38 7.23 12.67
N ARG A 88 13.44 7.13 11.88
CA ARG A 88 13.79 5.94 11.11
C ARG A 88 13.69 4.66 11.92
N ASP A 89 14.26 4.66 13.12
CA ASP A 89 14.35 3.46 13.96
C ASP A 89 12.97 2.90 14.32
N LYS A 90 11.95 3.76 14.48
CA LYS A 90 10.56 3.31 14.74
C LYS A 90 9.92 2.66 13.53
N ILE A 91 10.28 3.10 12.33
CA ILE A 91 9.81 2.48 11.08
C ILE A 91 10.49 1.13 10.89
N VAL A 92 11.82 1.09 11.07
CA VAL A 92 12.65 -0.10 10.98
C VAL A 92 12.15 -1.19 11.93
N GLU A 93 11.96 -0.86 13.21
CA GLU A 93 11.43 -1.77 14.22
C GLU A 93 10.08 -2.37 13.81
N ALA A 94 9.14 -1.53 13.37
CA ALA A 94 7.80 -1.98 12.98
C ALA A 94 7.82 -2.90 11.74
N VAL A 95 8.68 -2.61 10.76
CA VAL A 95 8.83 -3.44 9.55
C VAL A 95 9.49 -4.77 9.91
N GLN A 96 10.57 -4.77 10.69
CA GLN A 96 11.25 -6.00 11.11
C GLN A 96 10.32 -6.91 11.92
N GLU A 97 9.56 -6.34 12.85
CA GLU A 97 8.55 -7.08 13.62
C GLU A 97 7.48 -7.67 12.71
N GLY A 98 6.98 -6.90 11.74
CA GLY A 98 5.98 -7.36 10.78
C GLY A 98 6.49 -8.51 9.89
N PHE A 99 7.73 -8.43 9.41
CA PHE A 99 8.38 -9.51 8.69
C PHE A 99 8.53 -10.76 9.55
N GLN A 100 9.03 -10.62 10.78
CA GLN A 100 9.20 -11.75 11.70
C GLN A 100 7.87 -12.45 11.98
N LYS A 101 6.79 -11.71 12.19
CA LYS A 101 5.46 -12.26 12.50
C LYS A 101 4.82 -12.98 11.31
N ASN A 102 4.96 -12.43 10.10
CA ASN A 102 4.24 -12.93 8.94
C ASN A 102 5.08 -13.81 8.02
N SER A 103 6.43 -13.72 8.09
CA SER A 103 7.36 -14.40 7.18
C SER A 103 8.54 -15.04 7.92
N GLY A 104 8.40 -15.32 9.22
CA GLY A 104 9.50 -15.85 10.06
C GLY A 104 10.26 -17.03 9.44
N PRO A 105 9.59 -18.09 8.92
CA PRO A 105 10.26 -19.22 8.27
C PRO A 105 11.06 -18.83 7.01
N ASP A 106 10.67 -17.74 6.34
CA ASP A 106 11.28 -17.25 5.10
C ASP A 106 12.38 -16.22 5.34
N MET A 107 12.58 -15.78 6.57
CA MET A 107 13.55 -14.75 6.93
C MET A 107 14.97 -15.01 6.40
N PRO A 108 15.52 -16.24 6.41
CA PRO A 108 16.86 -16.47 5.88
C PRO A 108 17.02 -16.03 4.42
N ARG A 109 16.02 -16.25 3.58
CA ARG A 109 16.05 -15.87 2.15
C ARG A 109 15.67 -14.42 1.89
N LEU A 110 14.96 -13.77 2.83
CA LEU A 110 14.49 -12.39 2.71
C LEU A 110 15.47 -11.38 3.29
N ARG A 111 16.36 -11.79 4.21
CA ARG A 111 17.17 -10.94 5.06
C ARG A 111 17.95 -9.87 4.31
N GLN A 112 18.73 -10.26 3.30
CA GLN A 112 19.56 -9.32 2.54
C GLN A 112 18.71 -8.23 1.86
N ARG A 113 17.55 -8.61 1.31
CA ARG A 113 16.63 -7.66 0.65
C ARG A 113 15.92 -6.78 1.67
N LEU A 114 15.59 -7.31 2.83
CA LEU A 114 15.03 -6.54 3.95
C LEU A 114 16.04 -5.50 4.43
N ASP A 115 17.29 -5.87 4.65
CA ASP A 115 18.34 -4.94 5.09
C ASP A 115 18.50 -3.78 4.08
N ARG A 116 18.55 -4.08 2.77
CA ARG A 116 18.58 -3.06 1.73
C ARG A 116 17.35 -2.14 1.75
N PHE A 117 16.16 -2.68 1.99
CA PHE A 117 14.95 -1.87 2.15
C PHE A 117 15.06 -0.94 3.35
N LEU A 118 15.51 -1.46 4.50
CA LEU A 118 15.61 -0.70 5.74
C LEU A 118 16.67 0.41 5.67
N GLU A 119 17.77 0.20 4.93
CA GLU A 119 18.79 1.22 4.69
C GLU A 119 18.25 2.43 3.92
N ALA A 120 17.29 2.22 3.04
CA ALA A 120 16.68 3.29 2.23
C ALA A 120 15.62 4.12 2.98
N ILE A 121 15.23 3.74 4.20
CA ILE A 121 14.25 4.47 4.99
C ILE A 121 14.93 5.56 5.80
N PRO A 122 14.65 6.85 5.55
CA PRO A 122 15.16 7.96 6.34
C PRO A 122 14.26 8.28 7.54
N ASP A 123 14.67 9.25 8.36
CA ASP A 123 13.73 9.99 9.20
C ASP A 123 12.69 10.70 8.34
N LEU A 124 11.45 10.67 8.77
CA LEU A 124 10.35 11.31 8.05
C LEU A 124 9.72 12.44 8.88
N LYS A 125 9.41 13.54 8.21
CA LYS A 125 8.68 14.67 8.78
C LYS A 125 7.19 14.55 8.50
N GLY A 126 6.39 15.16 9.38
CA GLY A 126 4.97 15.35 9.10
C GLY A 126 4.76 15.95 7.71
N GLY A 127 3.79 15.44 6.96
CA GLY A 127 3.53 15.80 5.57
C GLY A 127 4.32 15.03 4.51
N GLN A 128 5.38 14.31 4.89
CA GLN A 128 6.11 13.46 3.94
C GLN A 128 5.40 12.12 3.72
N GLN A 129 5.75 11.44 2.63
CA GLN A 129 5.14 10.18 2.24
C GLN A 129 6.19 9.09 2.03
N ILE A 130 5.77 7.84 2.29
CA ILE A 130 6.40 6.64 1.72
C ILE A 130 5.43 6.09 0.69
N VAL A 131 5.93 5.83 -0.52
CA VAL A 131 5.20 5.13 -1.58
C VAL A 131 5.90 3.82 -1.86
N ILE A 132 5.17 2.72 -1.74
CA ILE A 132 5.65 1.36 -1.97
C ILE A 132 4.80 0.77 -3.09
N THR A 133 5.42 0.45 -4.22
CA THR A 133 4.72 -0.11 -5.39
C THR A 133 5.36 -1.42 -5.80
N TYR A 134 4.58 -2.49 -5.82
CA TYR A 134 5.01 -3.75 -6.41
C TYR A 134 4.64 -3.77 -7.90
N PHE A 135 5.60 -4.16 -8.73
CA PHE A 135 5.43 -4.41 -10.16
C PHE A 135 5.74 -5.87 -10.48
N PRO A 136 4.81 -6.62 -11.12
CA PRO A 136 5.09 -7.97 -11.62
C PRO A 136 6.35 -8.02 -12.47
N GLY A 137 7.19 -9.02 -12.23
CA GLY A 137 8.45 -9.21 -12.98
C GLY A 137 9.59 -8.25 -12.61
N THR A 138 9.32 -7.13 -11.94
CA THR A 138 10.33 -6.13 -11.54
C THR A 138 10.68 -6.23 -10.06
N GLY A 139 9.66 -6.31 -9.21
CA GLY A 139 9.82 -6.27 -7.76
C GLY A 139 9.14 -5.07 -7.11
N THR A 140 9.62 -4.66 -5.95
CA THR A 140 9.03 -3.58 -5.15
C THR A 140 9.86 -2.31 -5.25
N VAL A 141 9.26 -1.26 -5.80
CA VAL A 141 9.81 0.09 -5.87
C VAL A 141 9.39 0.87 -4.64
N VAL A 142 10.35 1.52 -3.99
CA VAL A 142 10.14 2.27 -2.75
C VAL A 142 10.69 3.67 -2.88
N LYS A 143 9.84 4.66 -2.57
CA LYS A 143 10.20 6.07 -2.45
C LYS A 143 9.82 6.56 -1.06
N ALA A 144 10.80 6.93 -0.24
CA ALA A 144 10.57 7.41 1.12
C ALA A 144 11.00 8.88 1.26
N GLY A 145 10.04 9.76 1.55
CA GLY A 145 10.28 11.19 1.73
C GLY A 145 11.03 11.82 0.55
N ARG A 146 12.19 12.42 0.84
CA ARG A 146 13.09 13.02 -0.16
C ARG A 146 14.26 12.10 -0.55
N GLY A 147 14.29 10.87 -0.02
CA GLY A 147 15.32 9.86 -0.32
C GLY A 147 15.31 9.43 -1.78
N GLU A 148 16.27 8.66 -2.18
CA GLU A 148 16.32 8.06 -3.51
C GLU A 148 15.25 6.96 -3.65
N GLU A 149 14.82 6.72 -4.89
CA GLU A 149 13.96 5.61 -5.21
C GLU A 149 14.82 4.35 -5.36
N ILE A 150 14.39 3.27 -4.72
CA ILE A 150 15.07 1.98 -4.80
C ILE A 150 14.12 0.90 -5.30
N THR A 151 14.70 -0.14 -5.93
CA THR A 151 13.96 -1.33 -6.34
C THR A 151 14.51 -2.56 -5.62
N ILE A 152 13.64 -3.31 -4.98
CA ILE A 152 13.93 -4.59 -4.32
C ILE A 152 13.31 -5.70 -5.16
N PRO A 153 14.10 -6.61 -5.74
CA PRO A 153 13.58 -7.67 -6.62
C PRO A 153 12.85 -8.77 -5.84
N GLY A 154 11.98 -9.48 -6.55
CA GLY A 154 11.31 -10.67 -6.07
C GLY A 154 9.89 -10.43 -5.56
N LYS A 155 8.96 -11.26 -6.08
CA LYS A 155 7.55 -11.25 -5.65
C LYS A 155 7.43 -11.65 -4.18
N ASP A 156 8.20 -12.64 -3.74
CA ASP A 156 8.24 -13.11 -2.36
C ASP A 156 8.59 -12.01 -1.35
N PHE A 157 9.52 -11.10 -1.72
CA PHE A 157 9.81 -9.94 -0.91
C PHE A 157 8.64 -8.95 -0.87
N GLY A 158 8.03 -8.69 -2.03
CA GLY A 158 6.83 -7.86 -2.11
C GLY A 158 5.70 -8.41 -1.23
N ASP A 159 5.39 -9.70 -1.35
CA ASP A 159 4.36 -10.35 -0.56
C ASP A 159 4.65 -10.25 0.95
N ALA A 160 5.89 -10.48 1.37
CA ALA A 160 6.33 -10.32 2.76
C ALA A 160 6.18 -8.87 3.24
N LEU A 161 6.56 -7.88 2.43
CA LEU A 161 6.45 -6.46 2.79
C LEU A 161 4.99 -6.03 2.92
N PHE A 162 4.11 -6.37 1.96
CA PHE A 162 2.69 -6.04 2.06
C PHE A 162 2.00 -6.77 3.24
N SER A 163 2.52 -7.94 3.67
CA SER A 163 1.99 -8.66 4.82
C SER A 163 2.15 -7.91 6.16
N VAL A 164 3.05 -6.93 6.24
CA VAL A 164 3.21 -6.05 7.41
C VAL A 164 1.88 -5.33 7.73
N TRP A 165 1.13 -4.94 6.70
CA TRP A 165 -0.17 -4.26 6.88
C TRP A 165 -1.36 -5.19 6.68
N LEU A 166 -1.29 -6.15 5.76
CA LEU A 166 -2.42 -6.93 5.28
C LEU A 166 -2.39 -8.41 5.69
N GLY A 167 -1.29 -8.85 6.31
CA GLY A 167 -1.05 -10.23 6.70
C GLY A 167 -1.93 -10.74 7.85
N LYS A 168 -1.65 -11.96 8.30
CA LYS A 168 -2.39 -12.58 9.42
C LYS A 168 -2.11 -11.90 10.75
N GLN A 169 -0.91 -11.34 10.93
CA GLN A 169 -0.49 -10.59 12.11
C GLN A 169 -0.04 -9.18 11.67
N PRO A 170 -0.99 -8.30 11.29
CA PRO A 170 -0.63 -6.98 10.78
C PRO A 170 -0.09 -6.07 11.89
N VAL A 171 0.55 -4.99 11.51
CA VAL A 171 1.02 -3.96 12.45
C VAL A 171 -0.13 -3.35 13.25
N ASP A 172 -1.37 -3.40 12.74
CA ASP A 172 -2.59 -2.89 13.35
C ASP A 172 -3.82 -3.46 12.62
N ASP A 173 -4.71 -4.14 13.36
CA ASP A 173 -5.90 -4.79 12.78
C ASP A 173 -6.94 -3.77 12.30
N ASP A 174 -7.13 -2.67 13.01
CA ASP A 174 -8.04 -1.60 12.60
C ASP A 174 -7.56 -0.96 11.30
N LEU A 175 -6.26 -0.64 11.22
CA LEU A 175 -5.62 -0.14 10.01
C LEU A 175 -5.82 -1.08 8.83
N LYS A 176 -5.55 -2.38 9.00
CA LYS A 176 -5.80 -3.40 7.96
C LYS A 176 -7.25 -3.38 7.49
N GLY A 177 -8.17 -3.42 8.45
CA GLY A 177 -9.61 -3.38 8.15
C GLY A 177 -10.01 -2.14 7.34
N GLU A 178 -9.47 -0.97 7.69
CA GLU A 178 -9.73 0.30 6.99
C GLU A 178 -9.05 0.37 5.61
N MET A 179 -7.88 -0.24 5.42
CA MET A 179 -7.17 -0.31 4.13
C MET A 179 -7.84 -1.24 3.11
N LEU A 180 -8.64 -2.22 3.57
CA LEU A 180 -9.34 -3.19 2.71
C LEU A 180 -10.82 -2.87 2.52
N ARG A 181 -11.35 -1.86 3.20
CA ARG A 181 -12.77 -1.47 3.14
C ARG A 181 -12.92 -0.10 2.47
N ASN A 182 -13.12 -0.11 1.17
CA ASN A 182 -13.57 1.08 0.46
C ASN A 182 -15.11 1.12 0.47
N ARG A 183 -15.69 1.41 1.63
CA ARG A 183 -17.12 1.70 1.78
C ARG A 183 -17.30 3.12 2.24
#